data_d74753a7fd81d5659052e963d3db38f5
#
_entry.id   d74753a7fd81d5659052e963d3db38f5
#
_cell.length_a   1.000
_cell.length_b   1.000
_cell.length_c   1.000
_cell.angle_alpha   90.00
_cell.angle_beta   90.00
_cell.angle_gamma   90.00
#
_symmetry.space_group_name_H-M   'P 1'
#
loop_
_entity.id
_entity.type
_entity.pdbx_description
1 polymer ?
#
loop_
_entity_poly.entity_id
_entity_poly.type
_entity_poly.pdbx_seq_one_letter_code
_entity_poly.pdbx_strand_id
1 'polypeptide(L)'
;PNPTYPIHAFGFLMAGGVIRSMSVEPDDSFFGPLERAVKHSIPKPLALIINYPSNPTAHVASLDFYKDVIEFARKHELIVLSDLAYSEIYFDGEPPPSVLQVPGAMDVAVEFTSMSKTFSMPGWRMGFAVGNERLISALTRVKSYLDYGAFTPIQVAATHALNGDGSDIAEVRAVYKRRRDVMVDTFGKAGFEVPPPAATMFAWAKIPEKFRHLGSLEFSKLLVEKADVAVAPGVGFGEMGDDYVRLALVENEHRIRQAARNIKKFLSTADETMHNVI
;
A
#
# COMPACT_ATOMS: atom_id res chain seq x y z
N PRO A 1 7.48 -4.95 -6.69
CA PRO A 1 8.10 -4.41 -5.46
C PRO A 1 7.88 -5.31 -4.25
N ASN A 2 8.81 -5.27 -3.28
CA ASN A 2 8.72 -5.98 -2.01
C ASN A 2 9.26 -5.05 -0.90
N PRO A 3 8.52 -4.83 0.20
CA PRO A 3 7.20 -5.39 0.52
C PRO A 3 6.08 -4.82 -0.36
N THR A 4 4.99 -5.58 -0.52
CA THR A 4 3.83 -5.17 -1.34
C THR A 4 2.52 -5.74 -0.79
N TYR A 5 1.40 -5.24 -1.29
CA TYR A 5 0.10 -5.82 -0.97
C TYR A 5 0.00 -7.26 -1.54
N PRO A 6 -0.37 -8.26 -0.73
CA PRO A 6 -0.24 -9.67 -1.10
C PRO A 6 -0.88 -10.07 -2.44
N ILE A 7 -1.99 -9.42 -2.84
CA ILE A 7 -2.67 -9.77 -4.09
C ILE A 7 -1.81 -9.53 -5.33
N HIS A 8 -0.85 -8.60 -5.27
CA HIS A 8 0.03 -8.31 -6.40
C HIS A 8 0.89 -9.54 -6.74
N ALA A 9 1.41 -10.23 -5.75
CA ALA A 9 2.16 -11.47 -5.95
C ALA A 9 1.21 -12.66 -6.17
N PHE A 10 0.28 -12.89 -5.25
CA PHE A 10 -0.58 -14.07 -5.28
C PHE A 10 -1.53 -14.10 -6.47
N GLY A 11 -2.01 -12.95 -6.95
CA GLY A 11 -2.81 -12.88 -8.18
C GLY A 11 -2.06 -13.43 -9.39
N PHE A 12 -0.78 -13.09 -9.53
CA PHE A 12 0.07 -13.59 -10.60
C PHE A 12 0.39 -15.09 -10.44
N LEU A 13 0.68 -15.52 -9.20
CA LEU A 13 0.91 -16.95 -8.91
C LEU A 13 -0.32 -17.80 -9.21
N MET A 14 -1.52 -17.35 -8.85
CA MET A 14 -2.77 -18.05 -9.17
C MET A 14 -3.03 -18.14 -10.67
N ALA A 15 -2.54 -17.18 -11.46
CA ALA A 15 -2.58 -17.22 -12.92
C ALA A 15 -1.47 -18.08 -13.54
N GLY A 16 -0.66 -18.77 -12.74
CA GLY A 16 0.46 -19.60 -13.21
C GLY A 16 1.75 -18.82 -13.47
N GLY A 17 1.82 -17.58 -13.03
CA GLY A 17 2.99 -16.71 -13.20
C GLY A 17 4.10 -17.00 -12.19
N VAL A 18 5.26 -16.42 -12.43
CA VAL A 18 6.42 -16.46 -11.55
C VAL A 18 6.77 -15.04 -11.11
N ILE A 19 7.05 -14.87 -9.82
CA ILE A 19 7.36 -13.58 -9.23
C ILE A 19 8.87 -13.31 -9.18
N ARG A 20 9.24 -12.08 -9.43
CA ARG A 20 10.58 -11.54 -9.17
C ARG A 20 10.43 -10.29 -8.31
N SER A 21 10.87 -10.39 -7.06
CA SER A 21 10.83 -9.28 -6.11
C SER A 21 11.96 -8.27 -6.38
N MET A 22 11.67 -7.00 -6.09
CA MET A 22 12.60 -5.88 -6.25
C MET A 22 12.32 -4.81 -5.19
N SER A 23 13.16 -3.79 -5.06
CA SER A 23 12.95 -2.67 -4.12
C SER A 23 11.60 -2.00 -4.34
N VAL A 24 10.99 -1.53 -3.25
CA VAL A 24 9.73 -0.78 -3.26
C VAL A 24 9.95 0.73 -3.33
N GLU A 25 11.18 1.20 -3.11
CA GLU A 25 11.50 2.63 -3.12
C GLU A 25 11.29 3.22 -4.52
N PRO A 26 10.45 4.27 -4.69
CA PRO A 26 10.19 4.88 -5.99
C PRO A 26 11.27 5.92 -6.35
N ASP A 27 12.51 5.48 -6.41
CA ASP A 27 13.70 6.28 -6.72
C ASP A 27 14.64 5.55 -7.70
N ASP A 28 15.83 6.08 -7.91
CA ASP A 28 16.81 5.50 -8.84
C ASP A 28 17.23 4.07 -8.47
N SER A 29 17.12 3.68 -7.20
CA SER A 29 17.43 2.32 -6.75
C SER A 29 16.47 1.26 -7.29
N PHE A 30 15.28 1.67 -7.73
CA PHE A 30 14.26 0.82 -8.33
C PHE A 30 14.71 0.15 -9.62
N PHE A 31 15.42 0.89 -10.50
CA PHE A 31 15.69 0.45 -11.87
C PHE A 31 16.82 -0.56 -11.98
N GLY A 32 17.82 -0.52 -11.11
CA GLY A 32 18.91 -1.48 -11.13
C GLY A 32 18.45 -2.94 -10.91
N PRO A 33 17.70 -3.24 -9.86
CA PRO A 33 17.07 -4.57 -9.68
C PRO A 33 16.11 -4.94 -10.80
N LEU A 34 15.33 -4.00 -11.32
CA LEU A 34 14.39 -4.22 -12.42
C LEU A 34 15.13 -4.62 -13.71
N GLU A 35 16.20 -3.94 -14.06
CA GLU A 35 17.03 -4.28 -15.22
C GLU A 35 17.64 -5.67 -15.08
N ARG A 36 18.16 -6.02 -13.90
CA ARG A 36 18.66 -7.37 -13.62
C ARG A 36 17.56 -8.43 -13.78
N ALA A 37 16.35 -8.15 -13.28
CA ALA A 37 15.22 -9.06 -13.41
C ALA A 37 14.87 -9.30 -14.88
N VAL A 38 14.80 -8.25 -15.69
CA VAL A 38 14.51 -8.39 -17.13
C VAL A 38 15.62 -9.14 -17.87
N LYS A 39 16.88 -8.87 -17.53
CA LYS A 39 18.04 -9.46 -18.23
C LYS A 39 18.27 -10.94 -17.89
N HIS A 40 18.02 -11.34 -16.66
CA HIS A 40 18.43 -12.66 -16.15
C HIS A 40 17.27 -13.61 -15.82
N SER A 41 16.00 -13.19 -15.96
CA SER A 41 14.88 -14.08 -15.69
C SER A 41 14.52 -14.95 -16.91
N ILE A 42 14.21 -16.22 -16.64
CA ILE A 42 13.66 -17.17 -17.62
C ILE A 42 12.40 -17.76 -17.00
N PRO A 43 11.21 -17.62 -17.61
CA PRO A 43 10.95 -16.80 -18.79
C PRO A 43 11.16 -15.29 -18.52
N LYS A 44 11.25 -14.49 -19.57
CA LYS A 44 11.33 -13.03 -19.46
C LYS A 44 10.09 -12.49 -18.72
N PRO A 45 10.23 -11.46 -17.89
CA PRO A 45 9.10 -10.78 -17.27
C PRO A 45 8.10 -10.28 -18.32
N LEU A 46 6.83 -10.46 -18.05
CA LEU A 46 5.73 -9.98 -18.88
C LEU A 46 5.19 -8.65 -18.38
N ALA A 47 5.16 -8.48 -17.07
CA ALA A 47 4.54 -7.32 -16.45
C ALA A 47 5.35 -6.81 -15.25
N LEU A 48 5.25 -5.51 -15.02
CA LEU A 48 5.67 -4.82 -13.82
C LEU A 48 4.42 -4.39 -13.06
N ILE A 49 4.31 -4.78 -11.79
CA ILE A 49 3.23 -4.32 -10.91
C ILE A 49 3.80 -3.23 -10.02
N ILE A 50 3.14 -2.08 -9.96
CA ILE A 50 3.48 -0.97 -9.08
C ILE A 50 2.25 -0.54 -8.26
N ASN A 51 2.48 -0.06 -7.05
CA ASN A 51 1.43 0.44 -6.17
C ASN A 51 1.93 1.66 -5.40
N TYR A 52 1.55 2.85 -5.86
CA TYR A 52 1.87 4.11 -5.21
C TYR A 52 0.65 5.03 -5.26
N PRO A 53 0.16 5.56 -4.11
CA PRO A 53 0.66 5.35 -2.75
C PRO A 53 0.62 3.89 -2.32
N SER A 54 1.72 3.43 -1.72
CA SER A 54 1.99 2.02 -1.49
C SER A 54 1.28 1.46 -0.25
N ASN A 55 0.77 0.27 -0.36
CA ASN A 55 0.45 -0.61 0.76
C ASN A 55 1.50 -1.74 0.80
N PRO A 56 2.35 -1.83 1.84
CA PRO A 56 2.18 -1.27 3.19
C PRO A 56 2.96 0.02 3.49
N THR A 57 3.90 0.44 2.65
CA THR A 57 4.98 1.37 3.03
C THR A 57 4.57 2.84 3.03
N ALA A 58 3.43 3.18 2.44
CA ALA A 58 2.94 4.54 2.24
C ALA A 58 3.84 5.43 1.34
N HIS A 59 4.79 4.85 0.60
CA HIS A 59 5.57 5.59 -0.40
C HIS A 59 4.68 6.17 -1.48
N VAL A 60 5.02 7.37 -1.91
CA VAL A 60 4.36 8.08 -3.03
C VAL A 60 5.37 8.26 -4.15
N ALA A 61 5.00 7.91 -5.36
CA ALA A 61 5.83 8.10 -6.53
C ALA A 61 5.63 9.51 -7.13
N SER A 62 6.68 10.06 -7.72
CA SER A 62 6.60 11.29 -8.51
C SER A 62 6.18 11.00 -9.95
N LEU A 63 5.73 12.03 -10.66
CA LEU A 63 5.44 11.91 -12.09
C LEU A 63 6.71 11.60 -12.90
N ASP A 64 7.86 12.09 -12.48
CA ASP A 64 9.15 11.81 -13.15
C ASP A 64 9.53 10.33 -12.99
N PHE A 65 9.37 9.77 -11.80
CA PHE A 65 9.53 8.33 -11.61
C PHE A 65 8.62 7.52 -12.54
N TYR A 66 7.37 7.93 -12.73
CA TYR A 66 6.47 7.25 -13.66
C TYR A 66 6.88 7.41 -15.13
N LYS A 67 7.49 8.54 -15.52
CA LYS A 67 8.08 8.69 -16.86
C LYS A 67 9.15 7.64 -17.11
N ASP A 68 10.07 7.47 -16.14
CA ASP A 68 11.14 6.49 -16.24
C ASP A 68 10.58 5.05 -16.27
N VAL A 69 9.55 4.75 -15.47
CA VAL A 69 8.85 3.45 -15.49
C VAL A 69 8.24 3.17 -16.87
N ILE A 70 7.54 4.14 -17.46
CA ILE A 70 6.91 3.96 -18.79
C ILE A 70 7.94 3.83 -19.89
N GLU A 71 9.01 4.62 -19.85
CA GLU A 71 10.12 4.49 -20.81
C GLU A 71 10.77 3.11 -20.71
N PHE A 72 11.05 2.65 -19.49
CA PHE A 72 11.59 1.32 -19.25
C PHE A 72 10.65 0.22 -19.75
N ALA A 73 9.37 0.32 -19.43
CA ALA A 73 8.37 -0.67 -19.85
C ALA A 73 8.26 -0.76 -21.38
N ARG A 74 8.26 0.36 -22.09
CA ARG A 74 8.25 0.38 -23.55
C ARG A 74 9.52 -0.23 -24.15
N LYS A 75 10.69 0.12 -23.61
CA LYS A 75 11.99 -0.41 -24.05
C LYS A 75 12.08 -1.92 -23.92
N HIS A 76 11.49 -2.49 -22.86
CA HIS A 76 11.60 -3.91 -22.54
C HIS A 76 10.33 -4.73 -22.82
N GLU A 77 9.33 -4.12 -23.48
CA GLU A 77 8.06 -4.74 -23.84
C GLU A 77 7.29 -5.28 -22.63
N LEU A 78 7.34 -4.55 -21.50
CA LEU A 78 6.61 -4.88 -20.29
C LEU A 78 5.23 -4.21 -20.28
N ILE A 79 4.24 -4.92 -19.70
CA ILE A 79 2.96 -4.36 -19.30
C ILE A 79 3.15 -3.72 -17.91
N VAL A 80 2.60 -2.53 -17.68
CA VAL A 80 2.56 -1.90 -16.37
C VAL A 80 1.16 -2.06 -15.78
N LEU A 81 1.07 -2.71 -14.62
CA LEU A 81 -0.14 -2.80 -13.81
C LEU A 81 0.02 -1.87 -12.61
N SER A 82 -0.69 -0.75 -12.63
CA SER A 82 -0.63 0.28 -11.59
C SER A 82 -1.83 0.15 -10.64
N ASP A 83 -1.58 -0.12 -9.36
CA ASP A 83 -2.60 -0.08 -8.32
C ASP A 83 -2.60 1.31 -7.66
N LEU A 84 -3.62 2.10 -7.96
CA LEU A 84 -3.79 3.48 -7.50
C LEU A 84 -4.93 3.61 -6.46
N ALA A 85 -5.17 2.59 -5.66
CA ALA A 85 -6.30 2.55 -4.72
C ALA A 85 -6.29 3.67 -3.66
N TYR A 86 -5.16 4.32 -3.41
CA TYR A 86 -4.99 5.33 -2.35
C TYR A 86 -4.74 6.74 -2.87
N SER A 87 -4.98 7.03 -4.13
CA SER A 87 -4.76 8.36 -4.75
C SER A 87 -5.41 9.51 -3.99
N GLU A 88 -6.58 9.27 -3.43
CA GLU A 88 -7.38 10.31 -2.77
C GLU A 88 -7.12 10.42 -1.26
N ILE A 89 -6.34 9.50 -0.69
CA ILE A 89 -5.95 9.55 0.73
C ILE A 89 -4.51 10.01 0.83
N TYR A 90 -4.31 11.31 0.72
CA TYR A 90 -3.02 12.00 0.89
C TYR A 90 -3.20 13.16 1.88
N PHE A 91 -2.12 13.66 2.48
CA PHE A 91 -2.23 14.54 3.63
C PHE A 91 -1.61 15.90 3.41
N ASP A 92 -0.33 15.98 3.17
CA ASP A 92 0.39 17.23 3.06
C ASP A 92 1.03 17.30 1.68
N GLY A 93 0.65 18.29 0.88
CA GLY A 93 1.18 18.47 -0.46
C GLY A 93 0.17 18.17 -1.58
N GLU A 94 0.70 17.91 -2.75
CA GLU A 94 -0.07 17.68 -3.97
C GLU A 94 -0.66 16.25 -4.02
N PRO A 95 -1.76 16.07 -4.77
CA PRO A 95 -2.31 14.75 -5.04
C PRO A 95 -1.27 13.82 -5.66
N PRO A 96 -1.20 12.54 -5.24
CA PRO A 96 -0.39 11.54 -5.90
C PRO A 96 -0.73 11.44 -7.40
N PRO A 97 0.26 11.42 -8.30
CA PRO A 97 0.00 11.36 -9.73
C PRO A 97 -0.53 9.99 -10.16
N SER A 98 -1.26 9.96 -11.26
CA SER A 98 -1.59 8.77 -12.02
C SER A 98 -0.47 8.44 -13.01
N VAL A 99 -0.15 7.16 -13.19
CA VAL A 99 0.78 6.74 -14.25
C VAL A 99 0.26 7.10 -15.65
N LEU A 100 -1.05 7.20 -15.82
CA LEU A 100 -1.67 7.55 -17.08
C LEU A 100 -1.50 9.03 -17.47
N GLN A 101 -0.99 9.89 -16.59
CA GLN A 101 -0.59 11.24 -16.92
C GLN A 101 0.69 11.30 -17.78
N VAL A 102 1.44 10.18 -17.82
CA VAL A 102 2.66 10.10 -18.63
C VAL A 102 2.31 9.88 -20.11
N PRO A 103 2.84 10.70 -21.03
CA PRO A 103 2.64 10.49 -22.47
C PRO A 103 3.09 9.08 -22.90
N GLY A 104 2.22 8.37 -23.61
CA GLY A 104 2.47 6.99 -24.05
C GLY A 104 2.22 5.90 -23.00
N ALA A 105 1.77 6.24 -21.79
CA ALA A 105 1.40 5.25 -20.78
C ALA A 105 0.24 4.36 -21.24
N MET A 106 -0.73 4.91 -21.97
CA MET A 106 -1.87 4.16 -22.53
C MET A 106 -1.46 3.05 -23.49
N ASP A 107 -0.23 3.07 -24.01
CA ASP A 107 0.26 2.00 -24.90
C ASP A 107 0.64 0.73 -24.14
N VAL A 108 1.01 0.85 -22.86
CA VAL A 108 1.61 -0.24 -22.08
C VAL A 108 1.01 -0.45 -20.69
N ALA A 109 0.20 0.49 -20.19
CA ALA A 109 -0.26 0.46 -18.79
C ALA A 109 -1.77 0.24 -18.67
N VAL A 110 -2.14 -0.40 -17.55
CA VAL A 110 -3.49 -0.40 -16.99
C VAL A 110 -3.39 0.06 -15.53
N GLU A 111 -4.22 1.00 -15.16
CA GLU A 111 -4.34 1.52 -13.81
C GLU A 111 -5.65 1.10 -13.18
N PHE A 112 -5.56 0.63 -11.94
CA PHE A 112 -6.68 0.15 -11.14
C PHE A 112 -6.95 1.10 -9.99
N THR A 113 -8.23 1.38 -9.75
CA THR A 113 -8.65 2.19 -8.62
C THR A 113 -9.84 1.55 -7.90
N SER A 114 -10.17 2.05 -6.72
CA SER A 114 -11.15 1.42 -5.84
C SER A 114 -12.04 2.45 -5.15
N MET A 115 -13.34 2.26 -5.22
CA MET A 115 -14.31 3.01 -4.43
C MET A 115 -14.18 2.74 -2.93
N SER A 116 -13.57 1.61 -2.56
CA SER A 116 -13.43 1.17 -1.16
C SER A 116 -12.69 2.15 -0.27
N LYS A 117 -11.70 2.88 -0.83
CA LYS A 117 -10.84 3.79 -0.07
C LYS A 117 -11.29 5.24 -0.25
N THR A 118 -11.40 5.68 -1.47
CA THR A 118 -11.80 7.05 -1.85
C THR A 118 -13.13 7.46 -1.21
N PHE A 119 -14.13 6.60 -1.29
CA PHE A 119 -15.51 6.89 -0.84
C PHE A 119 -15.93 6.10 0.41
N SER A 120 -14.99 5.47 1.11
CA SER A 120 -15.29 4.61 2.26
C SER A 120 -16.36 3.54 1.97
N MET A 121 -16.31 2.93 0.78
CA MET A 121 -17.26 1.93 0.28
C MET A 121 -16.65 0.50 0.19
N PRO A 122 -15.97 -0.02 1.23
CA PRO A 122 -15.30 -1.32 1.09
C PRO A 122 -16.25 -2.49 0.94
N GLY A 123 -17.44 -2.42 1.55
CA GLY A 123 -18.48 -3.47 1.47
C GLY A 123 -19.18 -3.55 0.11
N TRP A 124 -19.13 -2.49 -0.69
CA TRP A 124 -19.80 -2.42 -1.99
C TRP A 124 -19.07 -3.17 -3.10
N ARG A 125 -17.81 -3.54 -2.88
CA ARG A 125 -17.00 -4.34 -3.80
C ARG A 125 -16.93 -3.77 -5.21
N MET A 126 -16.63 -2.48 -5.33
CA MET A 126 -16.55 -1.75 -6.59
C MET A 126 -15.18 -1.13 -6.80
N GLY A 127 -14.67 -1.28 -8.00
CA GLY A 127 -13.47 -0.65 -8.53
C GLY A 127 -13.53 -0.62 -10.04
N PHE A 128 -12.57 0.01 -10.68
CA PHE A 128 -12.48 0.08 -12.13
C PHE A 128 -11.03 0.07 -12.60
N ALA A 129 -10.83 -0.28 -13.86
CA ALA A 129 -9.56 -0.28 -14.55
C ALA A 129 -9.63 0.62 -15.79
N VAL A 130 -8.59 1.40 -16.01
CA VAL A 130 -8.45 2.30 -17.15
C VAL A 130 -7.07 2.14 -17.75
N GLY A 131 -6.93 2.18 -19.06
CA GLY A 131 -5.61 2.07 -19.68
C GLY A 131 -5.66 1.46 -21.06
N ASN A 132 -4.63 0.70 -21.40
CA ASN A 132 -4.45 0.09 -22.71
C ASN A 132 -5.68 -0.70 -23.17
N GLU A 133 -6.21 -0.36 -24.34
CA GLU A 133 -7.45 -0.94 -24.89
C GLU A 133 -7.40 -2.46 -25.00
N ARG A 134 -6.28 -3.03 -25.46
CA ARG A 134 -6.13 -4.48 -25.62
C ARG A 134 -6.19 -5.21 -24.27
N LEU A 135 -5.54 -4.64 -23.25
CA LEU A 135 -5.53 -5.19 -21.90
C LEU A 135 -6.90 -5.06 -21.23
N ILE A 136 -7.57 -3.93 -21.40
CA ILE A 136 -8.94 -3.73 -20.91
C ILE A 136 -9.90 -4.69 -21.61
N SER A 137 -9.79 -4.89 -22.92
CA SER A 137 -10.61 -5.86 -23.66
C SER A 137 -10.39 -7.29 -23.16
N ALA A 138 -9.13 -7.67 -22.89
CA ALA A 138 -8.80 -8.98 -22.33
C ALA A 138 -9.40 -9.16 -20.92
N LEU A 139 -9.28 -8.14 -20.04
CA LEU A 139 -9.89 -8.15 -18.71
C LEU A 139 -11.41 -8.28 -18.80
N THR A 140 -12.06 -7.51 -19.67
CA THR A 140 -13.51 -7.55 -19.89
C THR A 140 -13.96 -8.95 -20.31
N ARG A 141 -13.23 -9.59 -21.23
CA ARG A 141 -13.53 -10.95 -21.68
C ARG A 141 -13.41 -11.97 -20.53
N VAL A 142 -12.36 -11.90 -19.72
CA VAL A 142 -12.21 -12.79 -18.56
C VAL A 142 -13.35 -12.58 -17.57
N LYS A 143 -13.65 -11.32 -17.23
CA LYS A 143 -14.74 -10.97 -16.29
C LYS A 143 -16.12 -11.41 -16.80
N SER A 144 -16.37 -11.38 -18.10
CA SER A 144 -17.64 -11.82 -18.66
C SER A 144 -17.93 -13.31 -18.40
N TYR A 145 -16.92 -14.11 -18.12
CA TYR A 145 -17.08 -15.52 -17.74
C TYR A 145 -16.98 -15.76 -16.22
N LEU A 146 -16.28 -14.88 -15.48
CA LEU A 146 -16.07 -15.07 -14.05
C LEU A 146 -17.25 -14.57 -13.21
N ASP A 147 -17.76 -13.38 -13.48
CA ASP A 147 -18.74 -12.72 -12.62
C ASP A 147 -19.84 -11.95 -13.36
N TYR A 148 -19.85 -11.97 -14.69
CA TYR A 148 -20.80 -11.23 -15.55
C TYR A 148 -20.84 -9.71 -15.29
N GLY A 149 -19.89 -9.17 -14.52
CA GLY A 149 -19.82 -7.77 -14.13
C GLY A 149 -20.40 -7.50 -12.73
N ALA A 150 -20.29 -6.24 -12.30
CA ALA A 150 -20.79 -5.81 -11.01
C ALA A 150 -22.31 -5.64 -11.01
N PHE A 151 -22.97 -5.87 -9.87
CA PHE A 151 -24.40 -5.67 -9.69
C PHE A 151 -24.81 -4.22 -10.03
N THR A 152 -25.78 -4.06 -10.94
CA THR A 152 -26.16 -2.77 -11.52
C THR A 152 -26.42 -1.65 -10.47
N PRO A 153 -27.17 -1.87 -9.37
CA PRO A 153 -27.34 -0.83 -8.35
C PRO A 153 -26.04 -0.31 -7.76
N ILE A 154 -25.02 -1.16 -7.62
CA ILE A 154 -23.70 -0.75 -7.15
C ILE A 154 -22.99 0.12 -8.19
N GLN A 155 -23.11 -0.21 -9.48
CA GLN A 155 -22.58 0.62 -10.57
C GLN A 155 -23.22 2.01 -10.59
N VAL A 156 -24.56 2.09 -10.39
CA VAL A 156 -25.28 3.36 -10.29
C VAL A 156 -24.80 4.17 -9.09
N ALA A 157 -24.63 3.55 -7.92
CA ALA A 157 -24.13 4.20 -6.72
C ALA A 157 -22.69 4.73 -6.93
N ALA A 158 -21.82 3.93 -7.54
CA ALA A 158 -20.46 4.35 -7.88
C ALA A 158 -20.43 5.52 -8.87
N THR A 159 -21.29 5.47 -9.89
CA THR A 159 -21.44 6.56 -10.85
C THR A 159 -21.89 7.85 -10.18
N HIS A 160 -22.83 7.76 -9.25
CA HIS A 160 -23.30 8.92 -8.48
C HIS A 160 -22.16 9.51 -7.62
N ALA A 161 -21.42 8.66 -6.91
CA ALA A 161 -20.28 9.10 -6.10
C ALA A 161 -19.18 9.76 -6.93
N LEU A 162 -18.85 9.21 -8.10
CA LEU A 162 -17.83 9.76 -9.00
C LEU A 162 -18.24 11.11 -9.62
N ASN A 163 -19.53 11.37 -9.77
CA ASN A 163 -20.05 12.65 -10.29
C ASN A 163 -20.39 13.67 -9.18
N GLY A 164 -20.08 13.36 -7.93
CA GLY A 164 -20.20 14.29 -6.80
C GLY A 164 -19.19 15.43 -6.86
N ASP A 165 -19.33 16.38 -5.95
CA ASP A 165 -18.48 17.57 -5.86
C ASP A 165 -17.13 17.32 -5.15
N GLY A 166 -16.88 16.10 -4.69
CA GLY A 166 -15.66 15.72 -3.98
C GLY A 166 -15.64 16.11 -2.49
N SER A 167 -16.69 16.69 -1.94
CA SER A 167 -16.77 17.06 -0.52
C SER A 167 -16.61 15.83 0.39
N ASP A 168 -17.22 14.71 0.04
CA ASP A 168 -17.11 13.44 0.76
C ASP A 168 -15.67 12.94 0.84
N ILE A 169 -14.92 13.10 -0.27
CA ILE A 169 -13.50 12.72 -0.34
C ILE A 169 -12.67 13.59 0.60
N ALA A 170 -12.93 14.89 0.59
CA ALA A 170 -12.24 15.84 1.47
C ALA A 170 -12.50 15.54 2.95
N GLU A 171 -13.72 15.17 3.32
CA GLU A 171 -14.06 14.74 4.68
C GLU A 171 -13.32 13.47 5.10
N VAL A 172 -13.31 12.44 4.26
CA VAL A 172 -12.58 11.18 4.49
C VAL A 172 -11.10 11.47 4.70
N ARG A 173 -10.49 12.28 3.83
CA ARG A 173 -9.09 12.69 3.92
C ARG A 173 -8.79 13.42 5.22
N ALA A 174 -9.64 14.36 5.63
CA ALA A 174 -9.49 15.10 6.87
C ALA A 174 -9.55 14.19 8.12
N VAL A 175 -10.40 13.16 8.11
CA VAL A 175 -10.45 12.16 9.20
C VAL A 175 -9.13 11.40 9.29
N TYR A 176 -8.60 10.88 8.19
CA TYR A 176 -7.34 10.13 8.20
C TYR A 176 -6.14 11.01 8.56
N LYS A 177 -6.13 12.27 8.12
CA LYS A 177 -5.09 13.24 8.52
C LYS A 177 -5.06 13.44 10.03
N ARG A 178 -6.20 13.68 10.67
CA ARG A 178 -6.27 13.84 12.14
C ARG A 178 -5.77 12.58 12.86
N ARG A 179 -6.18 11.41 12.41
CA ARG A 179 -5.76 10.14 13.01
C ARG A 179 -4.26 9.90 12.84
N ARG A 180 -3.70 10.21 11.67
CA ARG A 180 -2.26 10.17 11.40
C ARG A 180 -1.50 11.07 12.38
N ASP A 181 -1.90 12.32 12.48
CA ASP A 181 -1.23 13.32 13.32
C ASP A 181 -1.25 12.89 14.80
N VAL A 182 -2.39 12.37 15.27
CA VAL A 182 -2.50 11.83 16.64
C VAL A 182 -1.62 10.59 16.82
N MET A 183 -1.58 9.68 15.86
CA MET A 183 -0.74 8.47 15.94
C MET A 183 0.73 8.83 16.02
N VAL A 184 1.22 9.64 15.09
CA VAL A 184 2.62 10.06 15.02
C VAL A 184 3.05 10.73 16.34
N ASP A 185 2.26 11.68 16.83
CA ASP A 185 2.57 12.39 18.09
C ASP A 185 2.56 11.46 19.31
N THR A 186 1.49 10.67 19.46
CA THR A 186 1.32 9.89 20.69
C THR A 186 2.19 8.65 20.76
N PHE A 187 2.45 7.99 19.62
CA PHE A 187 3.35 6.83 19.55
C PHE A 187 4.80 7.25 19.72
N GLY A 188 5.20 8.38 19.11
CA GLY A 188 6.54 8.96 19.35
C GLY A 188 6.79 9.26 20.83
N LYS A 189 5.81 9.88 21.51
CA LYS A 189 5.87 10.12 22.98
C LYS A 189 5.85 8.83 23.81
N ALA A 190 5.37 7.73 23.23
CA ALA A 190 5.40 6.42 23.86
C ALA A 190 6.73 5.67 23.67
N GLY A 191 7.66 6.19 22.86
CA GLY A 191 8.93 5.54 22.52
C GLY A 191 8.83 4.60 21.33
N PHE A 192 7.75 4.68 20.56
CA PHE A 192 7.58 3.95 19.30
C PHE A 192 7.50 4.94 18.14
N GLU A 193 8.62 5.11 17.46
CA GLU A 193 8.71 6.04 16.35
C GLU A 193 7.87 5.58 15.16
N VAL A 194 7.00 6.46 14.68
CA VAL A 194 6.16 6.24 13.51
C VAL A 194 6.44 7.37 12.51
N PRO A 195 7.14 7.11 11.41
CA PRO A 195 7.32 8.11 10.36
C PRO A 195 5.95 8.59 9.84
N PRO A 196 5.74 9.90 9.70
CA PRO A 196 4.47 10.41 9.20
C PRO A 196 4.25 10.00 7.74
N PRO A 197 3.24 9.17 7.44
CA PRO A 197 2.94 8.82 6.05
C PRO A 197 2.40 10.05 5.30
N ALA A 198 2.86 10.25 4.08
CA ALA A 198 2.35 11.31 3.21
C ALA A 198 0.96 10.97 2.63
N ALA A 199 0.65 9.69 2.53
CA ALA A 199 -0.60 9.18 1.97
C ALA A 199 -0.98 7.83 2.61
N THR A 200 -2.06 7.23 2.18
CA THR A 200 -2.67 5.96 2.61
C THR A 200 -3.40 6.05 3.96
N MET A 201 -4.02 4.94 4.34
CA MET A 201 -4.68 4.77 5.64
C MET A 201 -3.84 3.93 6.61
N PHE A 202 -2.50 3.91 6.39
CA PHE A 202 -1.55 3.17 7.22
C PHE A 202 -0.29 4.01 7.47
N ALA A 203 0.41 3.63 8.54
CA ALA A 203 1.79 4.00 8.75
C ALA A 203 2.66 2.73 8.76
N TRP A 204 3.87 2.85 8.24
CA TRP A 204 4.87 1.80 8.20
C TRP A 204 5.97 2.13 9.18
N ALA A 205 6.04 1.39 10.28
CA ALA A 205 6.91 1.70 11.39
C ALA A 205 7.94 0.60 11.60
N LYS A 206 9.18 1.00 11.81
CA LYS A 206 10.26 0.09 12.13
C LYS A 206 10.08 -0.48 13.53
N ILE A 207 10.32 -1.77 13.69
CA ILE A 207 10.32 -2.41 15.02
C ILE A 207 11.40 -1.74 15.88
N PRO A 208 11.10 -1.35 17.14
CA PRO A 208 12.10 -0.79 18.03
C PRO A 208 13.32 -1.72 18.15
N GLU A 209 14.51 -1.13 18.15
CA GLU A 209 15.79 -1.87 18.05
C GLU A 209 15.89 -3.07 18.98
N LYS A 210 15.48 -2.88 20.24
CA LYS A 210 15.51 -3.93 21.26
C LYS A 210 14.64 -5.15 20.94
N PHE A 211 13.67 -5.05 20.06
CA PHE A 211 12.78 -6.13 19.65
C PHE A 211 13.02 -6.62 18.22
N ARG A 212 13.93 -5.99 17.47
CA ARG A 212 14.14 -6.33 16.05
C ARG A 212 14.54 -7.80 15.84
N HIS A 213 15.27 -8.36 16.78
CA HIS A 213 15.69 -9.77 16.74
C HIS A 213 14.53 -10.77 16.74
N LEU A 214 13.31 -10.36 17.12
CA LEU A 214 12.12 -11.20 17.11
C LEU A 214 11.50 -11.35 15.72
N GLY A 215 11.78 -10.40 14.80
CA GLY A 215 11.04 -10.26 13.56
C GLY A 215 9.61 -9.73 13.76
N SER A 216 8.94 -9.39 12.66
CA SER A 216 7.65 -8.70 12.72
C SER A 216 6.50 -9.54 13.25
N LEU A 217 6.51 -10.86 13.00
CA LEU A 217 5.43 -11.72 13.44
C LEU A 217 5.42 -11.88 14.97
N GLU A 218 6.55 -12.22 15.58
CA GLU A 218 6.62 -12.40 17.02
C GLU A 218 6.46 -11.05 17.76
N PHE A 219 7.01 -9.97 17.22
CA PHE A 219 6.76 -8.64 17.76
C PHE A 219 5.26 -8.26 17.73
N SER A 220 4.55 -8.56 16.64
CA SER A 220 3.11 -8.32 16.55
C SER A 220 2.30 -9.12 17.56
N LYS A 221 2.64 -10.40 17.77
CA LYS A 221 2.04 -11.24 18.82
C LYS A 221 2.28 -10.65 20.20
N LEU A 222 3.52 -10.23 20.47
CA LEU A 222 3.89 -9.64 21.74
C LEU A 222 3.12 -8.36 22.04
N LEU A 223 2.87 -7.51 21.04
CA LEU A 223 2.03 -6.31 21.18
C LEU A 223 0.57 -6.67 21.51
N VAL A 224 0.02 -7.71 20.93
CA VAL A 224 -1.33 -8.19 21.27
C VAL A 224 -1.37 -8.70 22.73
N GLU A 225 -0.43 -9.54 23.12
CA GLU A 225 -0.42 -10.19 24.45
C GLU A 225 -0.10 -9.23 25.58
N LYS A 226 0.76 -8.24 25.37
CA LYS A 226 1.31 -7.37 26.44
C LYS A 226 0.80 -5.94 26.39
N ALA A 227 0.28 -5.51 25.26
CA ALA A 227 -0.19 -4.13 25.08
C ALA A 227 -1.64 -4.03 24.60
N ASP A 228 -2.34 -5.13 24.32
CA ASP A 228 -3.68 -5.16 23.72
C ASP A 228 -3.75 -4.33 22.42
N VAL A 229 -2.68 -4.36 21.62
CA VAL A 229 -2.56 -3.63 20.36
C VAL A 229 -2.28 -4.59 19.21
N ALA A 230 -3.19 -4.65 18.25
CA ALA A 230 -3.03 -5.43 17.03
C ALA A 230 -2.40 -4.57 15.92
N VAL A 231 -1.34 -5.08 15.33
CA VAL A 231 -0.67 -4.50 14.16
C VAL A 231 -0.49 -5.58 13.09
N ALA A 232 -0.32 -5.20 11.84
CA ALA A 232 -0.01 -6.19 10.80
C ALA A 232 1.50 -6.42 10.73
N PRO A 233 1.98 -7.68 10.87
CA PRO A 233 3.40 -7.98 10.75
C PRO A 233 3.89 -7.72 9.32
N GLY A 234 5.03 -7.08 9.21
CA GLY A 234 5.55 -6.65 7.92
C GLY A 234 5.94 -7.80 7.00
N VAL A 235 6.37 -8.96 7.56
CA VAL A 235 6.64 -10.19 6.79
C VAL A 235 5.41 -10.66 5.99
N GLY A 236 4.20 -10.34 6.42
CA GLY A 236 2.96 -10.62 5.69
C GLY A 236 2.83 -9.88 4.35
N PHE A 237 3.71 -8.90 4.09
CA PHE A 237 3.79 -8.16 2.83
C PHE A 237 5.03 -8.53 2.00
N GLY A 238 5.84 -9.46 2.48
CA GLY A 238 7.08 -9.92 1.85
C GLY A 238 8.25 -9.91 2.83
N GLU A 239 9.27 -10.70 2.53
CA GLU A 239 10.42 -10.91 3.40
C GLU A 239 11.17 -9.62 3.75
N MET A 240 11.21 -8.64 2.86
CA MET A 240 11.85 -7.35 3.10
C MET A 240 11.07 -6.48 4.10
N GLY A 241 9.87 -6.88 4.48
CA GLY A 241 9.05 -6.21 5.49
C GLY A 241 9.29 -6.68 6.93
N ASP A 242 10.12 -7.70 7.17
CA ASP A 242 10.20 -8.35 8.50
C ASP A 242 10.77 -7.47 9.62
N ASP A 243 11.46 -6.39 9.29
CA ASP A 243 11.90 -5.37 10.26
C ASP A 243 10.82 -4.34 10.65
N TYR A 244 9.60 -4.46 10.11
CA TYR A 244 8.56 -3.43 10.21
C TYR A 244 7.21 -4.02 10.63
N VAL A 245 6.34 -3.11 11.08
CA VAL A 245 4.91 -3.38 11.26
C VAL A 245 4.08 -2.30 10.59
N ARG A 246 2.90 -2.70 10.08
CA ARG A 246 1.93 -1.75 9.52
C ARG A 246 0.87 -1.41 10.56
N LEU A 247 0.74 -0.11 10.84
CA LEU A 247 -0.24 0.47 11.73
C LEU A 247 -1.41 1.03 10.91
N ALA A 248 -2.64 0.68 11.25
CA ALA A 248 -3.82 1.18 10.55
C ALA A 248 -4.40 2.43 11.21
N LEU A 249 -4.77 3.43 10.39
CA LEU A 249 -5.42 4.67 10.82
C LEU A 249 -6.96 4.55 10.86
N VAL A 250 -7.49 3.33 10.97
CA VAL A 250 -8.93 3.06 10.87
C VAL A 250 -9.69 3.31 12.17
N GLU A 251 -8.99 3.30 13.29
CA GLU A 251 -9.57 3.57 14.59
C GLU A 251 -9.68 5.07 14.89
N ASN A 252 -10.58 5.43 15.79
CA ASN A 252 -10.73 6.82 16.23
C ASN A 252 -9.56 7.27 17.12
N GLU A 253 -9.42 8.58 17.28
CA GLU A 253 -8.30 9.21 18.00
C GLU A 253 -8.21 8.78 19.47
N HIS A 254 -9.32 8.44 20.11
CA HIS A 254 -9.33 7.94 21.51
C HIS A 254 -8.69 6.56 21.61
N ARG A 255 -9.02 5.67 20.68
CA ARG A 255 -8.42 4.33 20.59
C ARG A 255 -6.93 4.39 20.23
N ILE A 256 -6.54 5.29 19.31
CA ILE A 256 -5.14 5.51 18.97
C ILE A 256 -4.34 5.98 20.20
N ARG A 257 -4.88 6.93 20.98
CA ARG A 257 -4.23 7.36 22.24
C ARG A 257 -4.21 6.27 23.28
N GLN A 258 -5.23 5.41 23.36
CA GLN A 258 -5.22 4.25 24.24
C GLN A 258 -4.10 3.26 23.87
N ALA A 259 -4.00 2.92 22.58
CA ALA A 259 -2.92 2.07 22.07
C ALA A 259 -1.54 2.64 22.41
N ALA A 260 -1.33 3.95 22.22
CA ALA A 260 -0.09 4.61 22.58
C ALA A 260 0.25 4.48 24.08
N ARG A 261 -0.72 4.65 24.97
CA ARG A 261 -0.51 4.45 26.43
C ARG A 261 -0.11 3.00 26.76
N ASN A 262 -0.78 2.05 26.14
CA ASN A 262 -0.52 0.63 26.34
C ASN A 262 0.89 0.26 25.85
N ILE A 263 1.27 0.72 24.65
CA ILE A 263 2.62 0.56 24.11
C ILE A 263 3.66 1.18 25.03
N LYS A 264 3.43 2.39 25.52
CA LYS A 264 4.35 3.06 26.46
C LYS A 264 4.61 2.21 27.71
N LYS A 265 3.52 1.68 28.31
CA LYS A 265 3.63 0.79 29.49
C LYS A 265 4.41 -0.47 29.16
N PHE A 266 4.13 -1.10 28.04
CA PHE A 266 4.84 -2.30 27.58
C PHE A 266 6.32 -2.02 27.36
N LEU A 267 6.68 -0.94 26.68
CA LEU A 267 8.09 -0.60 26.41
C LEU A 267 8.86 -0.29 27.69
N SER A 268 8.27 0.41 28.68
CA SER A 268 8.92 0.71 29.97
C SER A 268 9.14 -0.57 30.82
N THR A 269 8.16 -1.48 30.86
CA THR A 269 8.30 -2.74 31.60
C THR A 269 9.39 -3.65 31.02
N ALA A 270 9.55 -3.63 29.69
CA ALA A 270 10.60 -4.39 29.01
C ALA A 270 12.01 -3.82 29.35
N ASP A 271 12.14 -2.53 29.55
CA ASP A 271 13.39 -1.88 29.97
C ASP A 271 13.78 -2.29 31.41
N GLU A 272 12.82 -2.31 32.33
CA GLU A 272 13.04 -2.75 33.71
C GLU A 272 13.49 -4.22 33.81
N THR A 273 12.91 -5.09 32.96
CA THR A 273 13.28 -6.51 32.95
C THR A 273 14.70 -6.73 32.45
N MET A 274 15.17 -5.95 31.47
CA MET A 274 16.55 -6.04 30.99
C MET A 274 17.57 -5.48 32.01
N HIS A 275 17.22 -4.47 32.78
CA HIS A 275 18.09 -3.91 33.82
C HIS A 275 18.24 -4.83 35.03
N ASN A 276 17.29 -5.73 35.30
CA ASN A 276 17.31 -6.66 36.41
C ASN A 276 18.02 -8.00 36.10
N VAL A 277 18.55 -8.18 34.91
CA VAL A 277 19.29 -9.40 34.45
C VAL A 277 20.80 -9.11 34.35
N ILE A 278 21.26 -7.91 34.65
CA ILE A 278 22.67 -7.53 34.81
C ILE A 278 22.97 -7.42 36.30
#